data_b151550dd9e7af469dee6002284f3a39
#
_entry.id   b151550dd9e7af469dee6002284f3a39
#
_cell.length_a   1.000
_cell.length_b   1.000
_cell.length_c   1.000
_cell.angle_alpha   90.00
_cell.angle_beta   90.00
_cell.angle_gamma   90.00
#
_symmetry.space_group_name_H-M   'P 1'
#
loop_
_entity.id
_entity.type
_entity.pdbx_description
1 polymer ?
#
loop_
_entity_poly.entity_id
_entity_poly.type
_entity_poly.pdbx_seq_one_letter_code
_entity_poly.pdbx_strand_id
1 'polypeptide(L)'
;MAYLRTFAEQQPVTIPGAQRVVLDHVISGEYPLCVMILNYHAAISMKAGAPVQWLKMEPLLQTMGLVSITGGAPHPNAARLMVEFMLSEEGQKILADNDYIPAHPDVPARIAELKPSAGGFKVNLVTPEMVRDEAPGWTAIYKDLFR
;
A
#
# COMPACT_ATOMS: atom_id res chain seq x y z
N MET A 1 6.70 -17.44 -12.44
CA MET A 1 7.63 -16.96 -13.53
C MET A 1 6.91 -16.74 -14.87
N ALA A 2 6.09 -17.68 -15.37
CA ALA A 2 5.38 -17.48 -16.67
C ALA A 2 4.57 -16.18 -16.69
N TYR A 3 3.72 -15.95 -15.69
CA TYR A 3 2.91 -14.73 -15.57
C TYR A 3 3.75 -13.44 -15.64
N LEU A 4 4.88 -13.37 -14.92
CA LEU A 4 5.73 -12.17 -14.91
C LEU A 4 6.39 -11.93 -16.28
N ARG A 5 6.72 -12.98 -17.03
CA ARG A 5 7.24 -12.84 -18.39
C ARG A 5 6.16 -12.29 -19.33
N THR A 6 4.95 -12.86 -19.29
CA THR A 6 3.83 -12.34 -20.08
C THR A 6 3.49 -10.89 -19.70
N PHE A 7 3.62 -10.53 -18.43
CA PHE A 7 3.45 -9.14 -18.01
C PHE A 7 4.56 -8.23 -18.54
N ALA A 8 5.82 -8.68 -18.53
CA ALA A 8 6.94 -7.92 -19.09
C ALA A 8 6.81 -7.69 -20.60
N GLU A 9 6.21 -8.65 -21.35
CA GLU A 9 5.91 -8.53 -22.77
C GLU A 9 4.96 -7.36 -23.09
N GLN A 10 4.16 -6.92 -22.11
CA GLN A 10 3.31 -5.72 -22.23
C GLN A 10 4.09 -4.40 -22.12
N GLN A 11 5.40 -4.47 -21.94
CA GLN A 11 6.30 -3.31 -21.84
C GLN A 11 5.85 -2.27 -20.80
N PRO A 12 5.61 -2.67 -19.53
CA PRO A 12 5.18 -1.72 -18.51
C PRO A 12 6.26 -0.66 -18.29
N VAL A 13 5.84 0.58 -18.16
CA VAL A 13 6.73 1.71 -17.87
C VAL A 13 6.97 1.81 -16.38
N THR A 14 8.23 1.81 -15.97
CA THR A 14 8.61 2.06 -14.57
C THR A 14 8.82 3.56 -14.36
N ILE A 15 7.98 4.15 -13.50
CA ILE A 15 8.07 5.56 -13.16
C ILE A 15 8.77 5.68 -11.80
N PRO A 16 9.93 6.34 -11.72
CA PRO A 16 10.60 6.57 -10.45
C PRO A 16 9.82 7.59 -9.60
N GLY A 17 9.80 7.39 -8.29
CA GLY A 17 9.18 8.32 -7.36
C GLY A 17 8.10 7.70 -6.48
N ALA A 18 7.28 8.56 -5.88
CA ALA A 18 6.20 8.13 -5.02
C ALA A 18 5.03 7.55 -5.83
N GLN A 19 4.33 6.58 -5.26
CA GLN A 19 3.14 5.98 -5.89
C GLN A 19 2.08 7.01 -6.28
N ARG A 20 2.01 8.13 -5.60
CA ARG A 20 1.11 9.24 -5.93
C ARG A 20 1.39 9.80 -7.32
N VAL A 21 2.66 9.96 -7.69
CA VAL A 21 3.07 10.45 -9.02
C VAL A 21 2.58 9.50 -10.11
N VAL A 22 2.67 8.19 -9.90
CA VAL A 22 2.15 7.19 -10.85
C VAL A 22 0.65 7.33 -11.03
N LEU A 23 -0.10 7.56 -9.94
CA LEU A 23 -1.54 7.78 -10.01
C LEU A 23 -1.89 9.07 -10.77
N ASP A 24 -1.11 10.14 -10.59
CA ASP A 24 -1.35 11.42 -11.26
C ASP A 24 -1.20 11.29 -12.78
N HIS A 25 -0.31 10.43 -13.30
CA HIS A 25 -0.22 10.11 -14.73
C HIS A 25 -1.47 9.37 -15.27
N VAL A 26 -2.10 8.53 -14.42
CA VAL A 26 -3.38 7.91 -14.80
C VAL A 26 -4.53 8.93 -14.76
N ILE A 27 -4.55 9.80 -13.76
CA ILE A 27 -5.56 10.88 -13.64
C ILE A 27 -5.49 11.83 -14.84
N SER A 28 -4.28 12.15 -15.32
CA SER A 28 -4.08 13.01 -16.49
C SER A 28 -4.41 12.32 -17.82
N GLY A 29 -4.64 11.00 -17.83
CA GLY A 29 -4.89 10.20 -19.01
C GLY A 29 -3.64 9.83 -19.81
N GLU A 30 -2.44 10.08 -19.29
CA GLU A 30 -1.18 9.69 -19.94
C GLU A 30 -1.02 8.17 -19.98
N TYR A 31 -1.44 7.47 -18.92
CA TYR A 31 -1.50 6.01 -18.86
C TYR A 31 -2.91 5.52 -18.55
N PRO A 32 -3.37 4.45 -19.20
CA PRO A 32 -4.72 3.93 -18.99
C PRO A 32 -4.89 3.21 -17.63
N LEU A 33 -3.81 2.72 -17.04
CA LEU A 33 -3.82 2.04 -15.75
C LEU A 33 -2.45 2.07 -15.07
N CYS A 34 -2.44 1.93 -13.76
CA CYS A 34 -1.25 1.65 -12.98
C CYS A 34 -1.43 0.43 -12.09
N VAL A 35 -0.35 -0.29 -11.87
CA VAL A 35 -0.29 -1.42 -10.93
C VAL A 35 0.48 -1.00 -9.68
N MET A 36 0.30 -1.74 -8.59
CA MET A 36 1.03 -1.52 -7.35
C MET A 36 0.78 -0.16 -6.69
N ILE A 37 -0.44 0.36 -6.82
CA ILE A 37 -0.90 1.55 -6.11
C ILE A 37 -1.62 1.15 -4.82
N LEU A 38 -1.49 1.97 -3.78
CA LEU A 38 -2.29 1.79 -2.56
C LEU A 38 -3.74 2.19 -2.84
N ASN A 39 -4.68 1.31 -2.52
CA ASN A 39 -6.09 1.47 -2.86
C ASN A 39 -6.71 2.76 -2.28
N TYR A 40 -6.29 3.20 -1.10
CA TYR A 40 -6.78 4.45 -0.52
C TYR A 40 -6.35 5.70 -1.32
N HIS A 41 -5.21 5.70 -2.01
CA HIS A 41 -4.84 6.81 -2.90
C HIS A 41 -5.84 6.96 -4.05
N ALA A 42 -6.24 5.85 -4.66
CA ALA A 42 -7.29 5.87 -5.68
C ALA A 42 -8.62 6.35 -5.10
N ALA A 43 -9.02 5.84 -3.94
CA ALA A 43 -10.28 6.21 -3.28
C ALA A 43 -10.34 7.69 -2.91
N ILE A 44 -9.26 8.26 -2.36
CA ILE A 44 -9.17 9.71 -2.06
C ILE A 44 -9.33 10.53 -3.34
N SER A 45 -8.67 10.12 -4.43
CA SER A 45 -8.74 10.83 -5.71
C SER A 45 -10.14 10.75 -6.34
N MET A 46 -10.79 9.57 -6.29
CA MET A 46 -12.17 9.39 -6.72
C MET A 46 -13.13 10.32 -5.96
N LYS A 47 -12.97 10.39 -4.64
CA LYS A 47 -13.77 11.27 -3.78
C LYS A 47 -13.57 12.75 -4.12
N ALA A 48 -12.39 13.12 -4.57
CA ALA A 48 -12.08 14.47 -5.07
C ALA A 48 -12.54 14.72 -6.51
N GLY A 49 -13.20 13.75 -7.14
CA GLY A 49 -13.75 13.87 -8.51
C GLY A 49 -12.76 13.49 -9.62
N ALA A 50 -11.63 12.88 -9.31
CA ALA A 50 -10.69 12.42 -10.33
C ALA A 50 -11.27 11.24 -11.13
N PRO A 51 -11.05 11.17 -12.47
CA PRO A 51 -11.59 10.15 -13.35
C PRO A 51 -10.78 8.83 -13.24
N VAL A 52 -10.70 8.27 -12.06
CA VAL A 52 -9.99 7.02 -11.77
C VAL A 52 -10.86 6.07 -10.99
N GLN A 53 -10.57 4.80 -11.09
CA GLN A 53 -11.24 3.75 -10.33
C GLN A 53 -10.22 2.73 -9.82
N TRP A 54 -10.38 2.28 -8.58
CA TRP A 54 -9.66 1.14 -8.07
C TRP A 54 -10.30 -0.15 -8.56
N LEU A 55 -9.47 -1.00 -9.19
CA LEU A 55 -9.88 -2.33 -9.65
C LEU A 55 -9.49 -3.37 -8.61
N LYS A 56 -10.51 -4.02 -8.05
CA LYS A 56 -10.34 -5.09 -7.06
C LYS A 56 -9.98 -6.40 -7.76
N MET A 57 -8.67 -6.64 -7.92
CA MET A 57 -8.15 -7.88 -8.50
C MET A 57 -7.66 -8.81 -7.38
N GLU A 58 -8.18 -10.02 -7.31
CA GLU A 58 -7.81 -11.00 -6.27
C GLU A 58 -6.75 -12.00 -6.77
N PRO A 59 -5.83 -12.42 -5.89
CA PRO A 59 -5.61 -11.92 -4.54
C PRO A 59 -4.91 -10.55 -4.54
N LEU A 60 -5.32 -9.66 -3.63
CA LEU A 60 -4.63 -8.39 -3.41
C LEU A 60 -3.34 -8.60 -2.62
N LEU A 61 -2.30 -7.83 -2.94
CA LEU A 61 -1.12 -7.71 -2.09
C LEU A 61 -1.42 -6.76 -0.94
N GLN A 62 -1.31 -7.24 0.28
CA GLN A 62 -1.44 -6.42 1.48
C GLN A 62 -0.06 -6.18 2.09
N THR A 63 0.32 -4.92 2.23
CA THR A 63 1.47 -4.49 3.02
C THR A 63 0.98 -3.75 4.25
N MET A 64 1.71 -3.85 5.35
CA MET A 64 1.42 -3.09 6.57
C MET A 64 2.43 -1.95 6.72
N GLY A 65 1.94 -0.78 7.12
CA GLY A 65 2.80 0.28 7.62
C GLY A 65 3.45 -0.16 8.93
N LEU A 66 4.73 0.15 9.09
CA LEU A 66 5.49 -0.18 10.29
C LEU A 66 5.90 1.09 11.00
N VAL A 67 5.89 1.06 12.31
CA VAL A 67 6.45 2.10 13.17
C VAL A 67 7.50 1.46 14.07
N SER A 68 8.65 2.10 14.22
CA SER A 68 9.74 1.61 15.06
C SER A 68 10.41 2.73 15.81
N ILE A 69 11.02 2.38 16.95
CA ILE A 69 11.83 3.30 17.74
C ILE A 69 13.29 3.01 17.43
N THR A 70 14.05 4.03 16.99
CA THR A 70 15.48 3.87 16.70
C THR A 70 16.26 3.59 17.98
N GLY A 71 17.31 2.75 17.90
CA GLY A 71 18.13 2.38 19.04
C GLY A 71 18.83 3.54 19.73
N GLY A 72 19.07 4.63 19.02
CA GLY A 72 19.66 5.86 19.56
C GLY A 72 18.66 7.00 19.80
N ALA A 73 17.38 6.70 20.00
CA ALA A 73 16.35 7.72 20.24
C ALA A 73 16.69 8.57 21.46
N PRO A 74 16.74 9.92 21.37
CA PRO A 74 17.09 10.80 22.50
C PRO A 74 16.03 10.77 23.60
N HIS A 75 14.78 10.42 23.28
CA HIS A 75 13.65 10.36 24.21
C HIS A 75 12.86 9.05 24.07
N PRO A 76 13.44 7.90 24.44
CA PRO A 76 12.85 6.58 24.14
C PRO A 76 11.50 6.35 24.81
N ASN A 77 11.27 6.91 25.99
CA ASN A 77 9.99 6.77 26.70
C ASN A 77 8.88 7.59 26.02
N ALA A 78 9.19 8.81 25.57
CA ALA A 78 8.24 9.60 24.77
C ALA A 78 7.94 8.93 23.42
N ALA A 79 8.95 8.33 22.80
CA ALA A 79 8.76 7.56 21.56
C ALA A 79 7.86 6.33 21.78
N ARG A 80 8.01 5.61 22.90
CA ARG A 80 7.10 4.50 23.27
C ARG A 80 5.68 4.97 23.43
N LEU A 81 5.47 6.04 24.18
CA LEU A 81 4.13 6.62 24.39
C LEU A 81 3.48 7.01 23.06
N MET A 82 4.25 7.59 22.14
CA MET A 82 3.76 7.92 20.80
C MET A 82 3.37 6.67 20.00
N VAL A 83 4.19 5.61 20.05
CA VAL A 83 3.86 4.35 19.36
C VAL A 83 2.61 3.72 19.96
N GLU A 84 2.48 3.68 21.28
CA GLU A 84 1.28 3.17 21.97
C GLU A 84 0.04 3.97 21.57
N PHE A 85 0.14 5.29 21.52
CA PHE A 85 -0.95 6.15 21.04
C PHE A 85 -1.31 5.87 19.58
N MET A 86 -0.33 5.79 18.69
CA MET A 86 -0.57 5.49 17.27
C MET A 86 -1.25 4.14 17.04
N LEU A 87 -0.98 3.15 17.90
CA LEU A 87 -1.59 1.82 17.81
C LEU A 87 -2.90 1.71 18.58
N SER A 88 -3.25 2.68 19.44
CA SER A 88 -4.49 2.70 20.16
C SER A 88 -5.71 2.90 19.25
N GLU A 89 -6.88 2.55 19.74
CA GLU A 89 -8.14 2.79 19.03
C GLU A 89 -8.31 4.28 18.67
N GLU A 90 -7.94 5.19 19.59
CA GLU A 90 -8.00 6.64 19.35
C GLU A 90 -7.07 7.09 18.23
N GLY A 91 -5.80 6.69 18.26
CA GLY A 91 -4.83 7.01 17.20
C GLY A 91 -5.24 6.43 15.84
N GLN A 92 -5.79 5.22 15.84
CA GLN A 92 -6.25 4.57 14.61
C GLN A 92 -7.54 5.18 14.06
N LYS A 93 -8.40 5.75 14.90
CA LYS A 93 -9.56 6.56 14.46
C LYS A 93 -9.09 7.83 13.74
N ILE A 94 -8.06 8.49 14.24
CA ILE A 94 -7.48 9.66 13.57
C ILE A 94 -6.98 9.29 12.17
N LEU A 95 -6.34 8.13 12.00
CA LEU A 95 -5.93 7.63 10.69
C LEU A 95 -7.14 7.39 9.78
N ALA A 96 -8.17 6.73 10.29
CA ALA A 96 -9.39 6.48 9.53
C ALA A 96 -10.10 7.77 9.09
N ASP A 97 -10.15 8.79 9.94
CA ASP A 97 -10.75 10.09 9.64
C ASP A 97 -10.00 10.85 8.54
N ASN A 98 -8.72 10.53 8.34
CA ASN A 98 -7.88 11.05 7.27
C ASN A 98 -7.81 10.11 6.04
N ASP A 99 -8.80 9.26 5.87
CA ASP A 99 -8.95 8.33 4.73
C ASP A 99 -7.85 7.23 4.63
N TYR A 100 -7.03 7.03 5.69
CA TYR A 100 -6.12 5.88 5.79
C TYR A 100 -6.88 4.62 6.25
N ILE A 101 -6.30 3.46 5.96
CA ILE A 101 -6.87 2.18 6.41
C ILE A 101 -6.27 1.83 7.77
N PRO A 102 -7.08 1.85 8.86
CA PRO A 102 -6.58 1.55 10.18
C PRO A 102 -6.22 0.07 10.33
N ALA A 103 -5.12 -0.21 11.02
CA ALA A 103 -4.69 -1.57 11.34
C ALA A 103 -5.45 -2.17 12.53
N HIS A 104 -5.97 -1.34 13.44
CA HIS A 104 -6.71 -1.80 14.60
C HIS A 104 -7.98 -2.58 14.19
N PRO A 105 -8.24 -3.78 14.73
CA PRO A 105 -9.35 -4.63 14.31
C PRO A 105 -10.72 -3.95 14.49
N ASP A 106 -10.91 -3.25 15.59
CA ASP A 106 -12.20 -2.66 15.97
C ASP A 106 -12.43 -1.26 15.38
N VAL A 107 -11.43 -0.69 14.69
CA VAL A 107 -11.58 0.60 14.00
C VAL A 107 -11.92 0.36 12.54
N PRO A 108 -13.12 0.72 12.07
CA PRO A 108 -13.48 0.60 10.66
C PRO A 108 -12.71 1.62 9.81
N ALA A 109 -12.39 1.25 8.58
CA ALA A 109 -11.96 2.23 7.59
C ALA A 109 -13.15 3.10 7.19
N ARG A 110 -12.90 4.37 6.88
CA ARG A 110 -13.95 5.31 6.42
C ARG A 110 -14.65 4.81 5.15
N ILE A 111 -13.90 4.18 4.26
CA ILE A 111 -14.43 3.42 3.13
C ILE A 111 -14.23 1.95 3.49
N ALA A 112 -15.26 1.32 4.05
CA ALA A 112 -15.17 -0.01 4.65
C ALA A 112 -14.64 -1.07 3.66
N GLU A 113 -15.03 -0.98 2.40
CA GLU A 113 -14.62 -1.92 1.35
C GLU A 113 -13.12 -1.91 1.04
N LEU A 114 -12.36 -0.89 1.47
CA LEU A 114 -10.90 -0.86 1.31
C LEU A 114 -10.17 -1.72 2.35
N LYS A 115 -10.79 -1.95 3.51
CA LYS A 115 -10.20 -2.78 4.57
C LYS A 115 -10.46 -4.25 4.25
N PRO A 116 -9.44 -5.12 4.16
CA PRO A 116 -9.62 -6.51 3.75
C PRO A 116 -10.67 -7.27 4.56
N SER A 117 -10.71 -7.06 5.86
CA SER A 117 -11.68 -7.71 6.76
C SER A 117 -13.15 -7.34 6.48
N ALA A 118 -13.40 -6.13 5.97
CA ALA A 118 -14.75 -5.65 5.63
C ALA A 118 -15.05 -5.76 4.12
N GLY A 119 -14.03 -5.63 3.28
CA GLY A 119 -14.16 -5.71 1.82
C GLY A 119 -14.39 -7.11 1.27
N GLY A 120 -14.23 -8.16 2.08
CA GLY A 120 -14.53 -9.54 1.71
C GLY A 120 -13.69 -10.08 0.56
N PHE A 121 -12.43 -9.65 0.43
CA PHE A 121 -11.53 -10.10 -0.63
C PHE A 121 -10.33 -10.88 -0.09
N LYS A 122 -9.77 -11.72 -0.95
CA LYS A 122 -8.57 -12.49 -0.65
C LYS A 122 -7.34 -11.60 -0.70
N VAL A 123 -6.47 -11.75 0.29
CA VAL A 123 -5.20 -11.02 0.36
C VAL A 123 -4.02 -11.97 0.51
N ASN A 124 -2.90 -11.57 -0.07
CA ASN A 124 -1.59 -12.12 0.24
C ASN A 124 -0.85 -11.08 1.10
N LEU A 125 -0.70 -11.40 2.37
CA LEU A 125 0.01 -10.53 3.32
C LEU A 125 1.51 -10.66 3.09
N VAL A 126 2.16 -9.54 2.81
CA VAL A 126 3.63 -9.47 2.75
C VAL A 126 4.15 -9.22 4.16
N THR A 127 4.83 -10.21 4.73
CA THR A 127 5.39 -10.12 6.08
C THR A 127 6.84 -9.62 6.06
N PRO A 128 7.35 -9.08 7.18
CA PRO A 128 8.76 -8.70 7.30
C PRO A 128 9.73 -9.86 7.03
N GLU A 129 9.34 -11.09 7.42
CA GLU A 129 10.13 -12.31 7.17
C GLU A 129 10.21 -12.60 5.67
N MET A 130 9.10 -12.54 4.94
CA MET A 130 9.10 -12.70 3.49
C MET A 130 9.99 -11.66 2.82
N VAL A 131 9.91 -10.40 3.24
CA VAL A 131 10.78 -9.35 2.68
C VAL A 131 12.24 -9.65 2.96
N ARG A 132 12.61 -10.04 4.19
CA ARG A 132 13.98 -10.38 4.54
C ARG A 132 14.52 -11.55 3.71
N ASP A 133 13.75 -12.60 3.55
CA ASP A 133 14.21 -13.87 3.00
C ASP A 133 14.08 -13.90 1.46
N GLU A 134 13.08 -13.23 0.89
CA GLU A 134 12.76 -13.34 -0.54
C GLU A 134 13.10 -12.09 -1.38
N ALA A 135 13.28 -10.90 -0.77
CA ALA A 135 13.54 -9.66 -1.50
C ALA A 135 14.76 -9.72 -2.45
N PRO A 136 15.86 -10.42 -2.13
CA PRO A 136 16.97 -10.58 -3.09
C PRO A 136 16.54 -11.29 -4.36
N GLY A 137 15.72 -12.35 -4.24
CA GLY A 137 15.16 -13.09 -5.38
C GLY A 137 14.21 -12.24 -6.21
N TRP A 138 13.29 -11.51 -5.54
CA TRP A 138 12.38 -10.59 -6.24
C TRP A 138 13.12 -9.50 -7.00
N THR A 139 14.17 -8.94 -6.39
CA THR A 139 15.01 -7.92 -7.02
C THR A 139 15.72 -8.46 -8.26
N ALA A 140 16.22 -9.70 -8.21
CA ALA A 140 16.85 -10.34 -9.36
C ALA A 140 15.85 -10.53 -10.52
N ILE A 141 14.65 -11.03 -10.21
CA ILE A 141 13.56 -11.19 -11.19
C ILE A 141 13.18 -9.85 -11.81
N TYR A 142 13.01 -8.81 -10.99
CA TYR A 142 12.69 -7.46 -11.48
C TYR A 142 13.75 -6.94 -12.45
N LYS A 143 15.03 -7.09 -12.09
CA LYS A 143 16.14 -6.67 -12.95
C LYS A 143 16.25 -7.45 -14.26
N ASP A 144 15.86 -8.72 -14.27
CA ASP A 144 15.85 -9.57 -15.46
C ASP A 144 14.73 -9.19 -16.44
N LEU A 145 13.53 -8.88 -15.92
CA LEU A 145 12.32 -8.75 -16.73
C LEU A 145 11.92 -7.31 -17.07
N PHE A 146 12.28 -6.31 -16.23
CA PHE A 146 11.73 -4.95 -16.32
C PHE A 146 12.82 -3.85 -16.45
N ARG A 147 13.95 -4.18 -16.99
CA ARG A 147 15.03 -3.21 -17.30
C ARG A 147 14.89 -2.59 -18.66
#